data_2b7343eca6fa9588e776799bcf4ad819
#
_entry.id   2b7343eca6fa9588e776799bcf4ad819
#
_cell.length_a   1.000
_cell.length_b   1.000
_cell.length_c   1.000
_cell.angle_alpha   90.00
_cell.angle_beta   90.00
_cell.angle_gamma   90.00
#
_symmetry.space_group_name_H-M   'P 1'
#
loop_
_entity.id
_entity.type
_entity.pdbx_description
1 polymer ?
#
loop_
_entity_poly.entity_id
_entity_poly.type
_entity_poly.pdbx_seq_one_letter_code
_entity_poly.pdbx_strand_id
1 'polypeptide(L)'
;METIGGDLSTMAPRPFADGHLAAIRAISTSRDYGPGEVVLESGAPQDRFVLVEEGEIEVADPVTGERLHASTLKPGQFMGELAFLNGGPMTLTMRACAPTRTLEAPRSSMLRLMSEVPEIGDHVLTVFSARRRRIFEAGDSSLVVRGASRNPAVARVASFLNRNRIPFHEETEGEPQVSWSGTPIPDPTPRAVARHLGLDLTAAATQTLDLIIVGAGPAGVAAAVYAGAEGLRALVVEDCAIGGQAGTSSRIENYMGFPTGISGADLTFRGQVQAMKFGTSFAMPRTVEALARRDDGFCVTLDGGEELCARSVLVATGVQYRRLPLDRLEAFEGAGVYYAATEMEARLCSETEVVVVGGGNSAGQAAMYLSRVAKHVHVLVRAASLAETMSAYLRERLEADPRITIHTGSQLDRLDGDERLERVVVTTPSGRLSVDCRALFIMIGAAPNTDWLSGLVELDGHGFVRTGAQVGAPSSFATSCPGVFAVGDVRSG
;
A
#
# COMPACT_ATOMS: atom_id res chain seq x y z
N MET A 1 -23.97 12.26 6.57
CA MET A 1 -23.23 12.43 7.85
C MET A 1 -22.30 11.23 7.94
N GLU A 2 -21.05 11.43 7.58
CA GLU A 2 -20.04 10.38 7.67
C GLU A 2 -19.93 9.94 9.12
N THR A 3 -20.14 8.68 9.38
CA THR A 3 -19.70 8.04 10.61
C THR A 3 -18.17 7.88 10.51
N ILE A 4 -17.46 8.98 10.74
CA ILE A 4 -16.01 8.97 10.87
C ILE A 4 -15.69 8.04 12.04
N GLY A 5 -15.12 6.89 11.74
CA GLY A 5 -14.69 5.91 12.74
C GLY A 5 -15.66 4.76 13.03
N GLY A 6 -16.74 4.59 12.26
CA GLY A 6 -17.53 3.36 12.30
C GLY A 6 -16.66 2.18 11.87
N ASP A 7 -16.54 1.17 12.72
CA ASP A 7 -15.89 -0.07 12.37
C ASP A 7 -16.62 -0.71 11.17
N LEU A 8 -15.99 -0.70 9.99
CA LEU A 8 -16.58 -1.24 8.77
C LEU A 8 -16.98 -2.72 8.90
N SER A 9 -16.37 -3.46 9.84
CA SER A 9 -16.73 -4.86 10.11
C SER A 9 -18.09 -5.01 10.77
N THR A 10 -18.55 -3.99 11.49
CA THR A 10 -19.84 -3.99 12.21
C THR A 10 -20.99 -3.35 11.44
N MET A 11 -20.72 -2.73 10.28
CA MET A 11 -21.76 -2.09 9.48
C MET A 11 -22.68 -3.12 8.83
N ALA A 12 -23.92 -3.18 9.29
CA ALA A 12 -24.96 -3.92 8.58
C ALA A 12 -25.23 -3.28 7.21
N PRO A 13 -25.32 -4.07 6.12
CA PRO A 13 -25.71 -3.52 4.82
C PRO A 13 -27.10 -2.90 4.94
N ARG A 14 -27.20 -1.59 4.70
CA ARG A 14 -28.50 -0.90 4.61
C ARG A 14 -29.04 -1.09 3.20
N PRO A 15 -30.35 -1.29 3.01
CA PRO A 15 -30.93 -1.29 1.67
C PRO A 15 -30.81 0.12 1.05
N PHE A 16 -30.77 0.17 -0.29
CA PHE A 16 -30.93 1.45 -0.99
C PHE A 16 -32.28 2.08 -0.67
N ALA A 17 -32.34 3.40 -0.56
CA ALA A 17 -33.60 4.12 -0.50
C ALA A 17 -34.36 3.97 -1.84
N ASP A 18 -35.71 4.08 -1.80
CA ASP A 18 -36.55 3.91 -2.99
C ASP A 18 -36.15 4.80 -4.18
N GLY A 19 -35.74 6.05 -3.89
CA GLY A 19 -35.24 6.97 -4.92
C GLY A 19 -33.92 6.49 -5.56
N HIS A 20 -33.03 5.90 -4.77
CA HIS A 20 -31.78 5.32 -5.26
C HIS A 20 -32.01 4.07 -6.11
N LEU A 21 -32.95 3.20 -5.68
CA LEU A 21 -33.37 2.03 -6.47
C LEU A 21 -33.98 2.46 -7.81
N ALA A 22 -34.82 3.50 -7.81
CA ALA A 22 -35.39 4.03 -9.05
C ALA A 22 -34.31 4.57 -10.01
N ALA A 23 -33.30 5.27 -9.49
CA ALA A 23 -32.19 5.75 -10.29
C ALA A 23 -31.33 4.60 -10.87
N ILE A 24 -31.04 3.57 -10.08
CA ILE A 24 -30.34 2.38 -10.53
C ILE A 24 -31.16 1.63 -11.59
N ARG A 25 -32.46 1.47 -11.37
CA ARG A 25 -33.37 0.81 -12.31
C ARG A 25 -33.43 1.54 -13.65
N ALA A 26 -33.38 2.88 -13.65
CA ALA A 26 -33.43 3.68 -14.89
C ALA A 26 -32.23 3.44 -15.83
N ILE A 27 -31.10 2.97 -15.30
CA ILE A 27 -29.88 2.67 -16.08
C ILE A 27 -29.63 1.17 -16.25
N SER A 28 -30.54 0.31 -15.74
CA SER A 28 -30.39 -1.14 -15.70
C SER A 28 -31.34 -1.83 -16.66
N THR A 29 -30.95 -3.05 -17.04
CA THR A 29 -31.85 -4.03 -17.66
C THR A 29 -32.16 -5.13 -16.65
N SER A 30 -33.43 -5.62 -16.65
CA SER A 30 -33.78 -6.77 -15.81
C SER A 30 -33.41 -8.06 -16.50
N ARG A 31 -32.89 -9.03 -15.72
CA ARG A 31 -32.53 -10.36 -16.21
C ARG A 31 -32.96 -11.43 -15.24
N ASP A 32 -33.54 -12.52 -15.76
CA ASP A 32 -33.96 -13.69 -14.98
C ASP A 32 -32.93 -14.81 -15.10
N TYR A 33 -32.68 -15.53 -13.99
CA TYR A 33 -31.77 -16.66 -13.90
C TYR A 33 -32.47 -17.84 -13.23
N GLY A 34 -32.28 -19.02 -13.80
CA GLY A 34 -32.70 -20.28 -13.20
C GLY A 34 -31.75 -20.72 -12.05
N PRO A 35 -32.22 -21.63 -11.15
CA PRO A 35 -31.36 -22.22 -10.13
C PRO A 35 -30.15 -22.93 -10.76
N GLY A 36 -28.95 -22.65 -10.24
CA GLY A 36 -27.69 -23.19 -10.77
C GLY A 36 -27.09 -22.39 -11.93
N GLU A 37 -27.79 -21.41 -12.47
CA GLU A 37 -27.28 -20.58 -13.56
C GLU A 37 -26.25 -19.57 -13.07
N VAL A 38 -25.13 -19.45 -13.82
CA VAL A 38 -24.05 -18.53 -13.49
C VAL A 38 -24.44 -17.10 -13.86
N VAL A 39 -24.38 -16.20 -12.90
CA VAL A 39 -24.65 -14.77 -13.06
C VAL A 39 -23.38 -14.02 -13.46
N LEU A 40 -22.27 -14.26 -12.75
CA LEU A 40 -20.94 -13.76 -13.07
C LEU A 40 -19.91 -14.87 -12.89
N GLU A 41 -19.02 -15.01 -13.87
CA GLU A 41 -18.02 -16.06 -13.90
C GLU A 41 -16.66 -15.54 -13.42
N SER A 42 -15.92 -16.36 -12.68
CA SER A 42 -14.54 -16.06 -12.30
C SER A 42 -13.67 -15.86 -13.56
N GLY A 43 -12.80 -14.86 -13.54
CA GLY A 43 -11.96 -14.47 -14.68
C GLY A 43 -12.67 -13.54 -15.70
N ALA A 44 -13.98 -13.42 -15.66
CA ALA A 44 -14.71 -12.48 -16.54
C ALA A 44 -14.53 -11.03 -16.05
N PRO A 45 -14.41 -10.03 -16.95
CA PRO A 45 -14.31 -8.63 -16.56
C PRO A 45 -15.60 -8.17 -15.88
N GLN A 46 -15.45 -7.33 -14.85
CA GLN A 46 -16.60 -6.71 -14.16
C GLN A 46 -17.11 -5.51 -14.98
N ASP A 47 -17.83 -5.79 -16.04
CA ASP A 47 -18.38 -4.80 -16.98
C ASP A 47 -19.78 -4.29 -16.59
N ARG A 48 -20.40 -4.88 -15.56
CA ARG A 48 -21.75 -4.56 -15.09
C ARG A 48 -21.87 -4.60 -13.57
N PHE A 49 -22.73 -3.73 -13.05
CA PHE A 49 -23.21 -3.75 -11.68
C PHE A 49 -24.45 -4.61 -11.61
N VAL A 50 -24.54 -5.54 -10.68
CA VAL A 50 -25.66 -6.49 -10.55
C VAL A 50 -26.30 -6.34 -9.17
N LEU A 51 -27.58 -5.97 -9.13
CA LEU A 51 -28.41 -5.86 -7.95
C LEU A 51 -29.46 -6.99 -7.96
N VAL A 52 -29.60 -7.72 -6.85
CA VAL A 52 -30.65 -8.74 -6.70
C VAL A 52 -31.98 -8.05 -6.47
N GLU A 53 -32.96 -8.28 -7.32
CA GLU A 53 -34.33 -7.78 -7.20
C GLU A 53 -35.24 -8.80 -6.51
N GLU A 54 -35.12 -10.07 -6.94
CA GLU A 54 -35.84 -11.23 -6.37
C GLU A 54 -34.90 -12.45 -6.34
N GLY A 55 -35.13 -13.39 -5.44
CA GLY A 55 -34.38 -14.64 -5.37
C GLY A 55 -33.11 -14.53 -4.52
N GLU A 56 -32.13 -15.36 -4.79
CA GLU A 56 -30.88 -15.48 -4.03
C GLU A 56 -29.69 -15.87 -4.91
N ILE A 57 -28.51 -15.28 -4.64
CA ILE A 57 -27.27 -15.58 -5.33
C ILE A 57 -26.23 -16.04 -4.31
N GLU A 58 -25.54 -17.15 -4.59
CA GLU A 58 -24.43 -17.68 -3.79
C GLU A 58 -23.09 -17.38 -4.45
N VAL A 59 -22.03 -17.41 -3.64
CA VAL A 59 -20.64 -17.40 -4.10
C VAL A 59 -20.15 -18.83 -4.18
N ALA A 60 -19.71 -19.25 -5.35
CA ALA A 60 -19.19 -20.57 -5.61
C ALA A 60 -17.68 -20.54 -5.87
N ASP A 61 -17.00 -21.59 -5.42
CA ASP A 61 -15.61 -21.82 -5.77
C ASP A 61 -15.50 -22.06 -7.29
N PRO A 62 -14.63 -21.32 -8.01
CA PRO A 62 -14.54 -21.42 -9.46
C PRO A 62 -14.01 -22.75 -9.96
N VAL A 63 -13.35 -23.54 -9.10
CA VAL A 63 -12.75 -24.84 -9.47
C VAL A 63 -13.64 -26.00 -9.07
N THR A 64 -14.06 -26.02 -7.78
CA THR A 64 -14.89 -27.13 -7.26
C THR A 64 -16.38 -26.95 -7.54
N GLY A 65 -16.82 -25.73 -7.79
CA GLY A 65 -18.23 -25.38 -7.89
C GLY A 65 -18.99 -25.45 -6.57
N GLU A 66 -18.29 -25.70 -5.45
CA GLU A 66 -18.91 -25.74 -4.14
C GLU A 66 -19.20 -24.31 -3.61
N ARG A 67 -20.19 -24.20 -2.75
CA ARG A 67 -20.53 -22.93 -2.12
C ARG A 67 -19.44 -22.53 -1.13
N LEU A 68 -18.86 -21.34 -1.31
CA LEU A 68 -17.77 -20.82 -0.47
C LEU A 68 -18.25 -20.20 0.85
N HIS A 69 -19.42 -19.55 0.86
CA HIS A 69 -19.92 -18.83 2.04
C HIS A 69 -21.30 -19.34 2.47
N ALA A 70 -21.54 -19.39 3.76
CA ALA A 70 -22.84 -19.76 4.31
C ALA A 70 -23.94 -18.73 3.96
N SER A 71 -23.58 -17.45 3.76
CA SER A 71 -24.50 -16.38 3.40
C SER A 71 -24.67 -16.23 1.90
N THR A 72 -25.90 -15.90 1.47
CA THR A 72 -26.24 -15.56 0.10
C THR A 72 -26.52 -14.05 -0.04
N LEU A 73 -26.49 -13.55 -1.28
CA LEU A 73 -26.99 -12.22 -1.61
C LEU A 73 -28.50 -12.31 -1.80
N LYS A 74 -29.22 -11.46 -1.09
CA LYS A 74 -30.69 -11.37 -1.03
C LYS A 74 -31.20 -10.13 -1.75
N PRO A 75 -32.53 -10.01 -1.96
CA PRO A 75 -33.13 -8.82 -2.57
C PRO A 75 -32.66 -7.52 -1.90
N GLY A 76 -32.34 -6.52 -2.72
CA GLY A 76 -31.77 -5.24 -2.31
C GLY A 76 -30.24 -5.26 -2.10
N GLN A 77 -29.60 -6.42 -2.19
CA GLN A 77 -28.14 -6.56 -2.13
C GLN A 77 -27.56 -6.64 -3.55
N PHE A 78 -26.32 -6.20 -3.69
CA PHE A 78 -25.64 -6.15 -4.98
C PHE A 78 -24.32 -6.90 -4.97
N MET A 79 -23.90 -7.35 -6.13
CA MET A 79 -22.66 -8.08 -6.35
C MET A 79 -21.51 -7.11 -6.58
N GLY A 80 -20.31 -7.65 -6.43
CA GLY A 80 -19.08 -6.94 -6.74
C GLY A 80 -18.25 -6.60 -5.53
N GLU A 81 -17.04 -6.18 -5.83
CA GLU A 81 -16.02 -5.71 -4.91
C GLU A 81 -15.25 -4.54 -5.56
N LEU A 82 -14.15 -4.12 -4.96
CA LEU A 82 -13.37 -2.99 -5.46
C LEU A 82 -12.87 -3.16 -6.91
N ALA A 83 -12.70 -4.40 -7.39
CA ALA A 83 -12.37 -4.67 -8.78
C ALA A 83 -13.41 -4.11 -9.77
N PHE A 84 -14.66 -3.93 -9.34
CA PHE A 84 -15.68 -3.22 -10.15
C PHE A 84 -15.25 -1.78 -10.49
N LEU A 85 -14.55 -1.08 -9.61
CA LEU A 85 -14.17 0.32 -9.85
C LEU A 85 -13.14 0.48 -10.98
N ASN A 86 -12.28 -0.52 -11.18
CA ASN A 86 -11.26 -0.50 -12.22
C ASN A 86 -11.57 -1.41 -13.43
N GLY A 87 -12.65 -2.20 -13.35
CA GLY A 87 -13.02 -3.16 -14.41
C GLY A 87 -12.15 -4.42 -14.41
N GLY A 88 -11.49 -4.72 -13.30
CA GLY A 88 -10.74 -5.97 -13.12
C GLY A 88 -11.62 -7.21 -13.21
N PRO A 89 -11.03 -8.40 -13.40
CA PRO A 89 -11.77 -9.63 -13.49
C PRO A 89 -12.42 -10.01 -12.15
N MET A 90 -13.51 -10.76 -12.24
CA MET A 90 -14.12 -11.43 -11.09
C MET A 90 -13.17 -12.47 -10.53
N THR A 91 -12.98 -12.47 -9.21
CA THR A 91 -12.17 -13.49 -8.53
C THR A 91 -12.97 -14.75 -8.17
N LEU A 92 -14.29 -14.63 -8.08
CA LEU A 92 -15.19 -15.70 -7.64
C LEU A 92 -16.37 -15.82 -8.60
N THR A 93 -16.89 -17.03 -8.77
CA THR A 93 -18.11 -17.30 -9.53
C THR A 93 -19.32 -17.02 -8.66
N MET A 94 -20.31 -16.35 -9.24
CA MET A 94 -21.60 -16.05 -8.62
C MET A 94 -22.73 -16.73 -9.37
N ARG A 95 -23.56 -17.49 -8.64
CA ARG A 95 -24.56 -18.39 -9.20
C ARG A 95 -25.91 -18.21 -8.49
N ALA A 96 -27.00 -18.23 -9.23
CA ALA A 96 -28.33 -18.21 -8.66
C ALA A 96 -28.61 -19.55 -7.94
N CYS A 97 -29.05 -19.52 -6.67
CA CYS A 97 -29.41 -20.73 -5.93
C CYS A 97 -30.93 -20.94 -5.87
N ALA A 98 -31.72 -19.98 -6.34
CA ALA A 98 -33.15 -20.00 -6.52
C ALA A 98 -33.53 -19.29 -7.82
N PRO A 99 -34.78 -19.34 -8.30
CA PRO A 99 -35.22 -18.46 -9.38
C PRO A 99 -34.93 -17.00 -8.98
N THR A 100 -34.10 -16.32 -9.75
CA THR A 100 -33.53 -15.03 -9.36
C THR A 100 -33.72 -14.00 -10.47
N ARG A 101 -34.20 -12.81 -10.11
CA ARG A 101 -34.24 -11.64 -10.97
C ARG A 101 -33.23 -10.61 -10.51
N THR A 102 -32.46 -10.08 -11.45
CA THR A 102 -31.46 -9.04 -11.20
C THR A 102 -31.73 -7.78 -12.00
N LEU A 103 -31.23 -6.66 -11.50
CA LEU A 103 -31.06 -5.42 -12.27
C LEU A 103 -29.56 -5.30 -12.62
N GLU A 104 -29.28 -5.22 -13.92
CA GLU A 104 -27.91 -5.16 -14.44
C GLU A 104 -27.64 -3.83 -15.13
N ALA A 105 -26.81 -2.99 -14.55
CA ALA A 105 -26.39 -1.72 -15.13
C ALA A 105 -24.99 -1.85 -15.74
N PRO A 106 -24.73 -1.28 -16.93
CA PRO A 106 -23.36 -1.18 -17.45
C PRO A 106 -22.45 -0.47 -16.44
N ARG A 107 -21.23 -0.97 -16.26
CA ARG A 107 -20.26 -0.41 -15.31
C ARG A 107 -20.08 1.10 -15.47
N SER A 108 -19.91 1.58 -16.71
CA SER A 108 -19.73 3.01 -17.01
C SER A 108 -20.93 3.86 -16.58
N SER A 109 -22.16 3.34 -16.77
CA SER A 109 -23.39 4.01 -16.35
C SER A 109 -23.51 4.05 -14.83
N MET A 110 -23.16 2.95 -14.15
CA MET A 110 -23.18 2.91 -12.68
C MET A 110 -22.13 3.82 -12.06
N LEU A 111 -20.89 3.86 -12.57
CA LEU A 111 -19.85 4.78 -12.10
C LEU A 111 -20.26 6.24 -12.27
N ARG A 112 -20.91 6.58 -13.40
CA ARG A 112 -21.48 7.91 -13.62
C ARG A 112 -22.56 8.23 -12.60
N LEU A 113 -23.51 7.32 -12.37
CA LEU A 113 -24.56 7.49 -11.37
C LEU A 113 -23.98 7.66 -9.95
N MET A 114 -22.95 6.91 -9.59
CA MET A 114 -22.24 7.05 -8.32
C MET A 114 -21.57 8.43 -8.17
N SER A 115 -21.18 9.06 -9.27
CA SER A 115 -20.63 10.42 -9.27
C SER A 115 -21.72 11.48 -9.20
N GLU A 116 -22.85 11.28 -9.89
CA GLU A 116 -23.99 12.21 -9.93
C GLU A 116 -24.84 12.19 -8.64
N VAL A 117 -24.90 11.02 -7.97
CA VAL A 117 -25.62 10.81 -6.72
C VAL A 117 -24.68 10.27 -5.65
N PRO A 118 -24.02 11.18 -4.91
CA PRO A 118 -22.98 10.80 -3.94
C PRO A 118 -23.41 9.75 -2.92
N GLU A 119 -24.68 9.77 -2.49
CA GLU A 119 -25.23 8.80 -1.52
C GLU A 119 -25.22 7.37 -2.05
N ILE A 120 -25.44 7.16 -3.35
CA ILE A 120 -25.32 5.85 -4.01
C ILE A 120 -23.83 5.45 -4.01
N GLY A 121 -22.94 6.36 -4.38
CA GLY A 121 -21.51 6.14 -4.39
C GLY A 121 -20.98 5.73 -3.01
N ASP A 122 -21.33 6.48 -1.99
CA ASP A 122 -20.91 6.23 -0.61
C ASP A 122 -21.45 4.88 -0.09
N HIS A 123 -22.69 4.53 -0.43
CA HIS A 123 -23.25 3.24 -0.06
C HIS A 123 -22.51 2.07 -0.71
N VAL A 124 -22.30 2.12 -2.03
CA VAL A 124 -21.60 1.06 -2.78
C VAL A 124 -20.16 0.89 -2.28
N LEU A 125 -19.42 1.98 -2.13
CA LEU A 125 -18.04 1.96 -1.66
C LEU A 125 -17.91 1.46 -0.22
N THR A 126 -18.84 1.84 0.66
CA THR A 126 -18.90 1.35 2.04
C THR A 126 -19.10 -0.17 2.08
N VAL A 127 -20.06 -0.68 1.28
CA VAL A 127 -20.32 -2.13 1.22
C VAL A 127 -19.13 -2.90 0.67
N PHE A 128 -18.50 -2.41 -0.41
CA PHE A 128 -17.31 -3.05 -0.98
C PHE A 128 -16.15 -3.07 0.01
N SER A 129 -15.90 -1.97 0.69
CA SER A 129 -14.84 -1.86 1.70
C SER A 129 -15.10 -2.76 2.91
N ALA A 130 -16.35 -2.83 3.37
CA ALA A 130 -16.75 -3.70 4.48
C ALA A 130 -16.62 -5.19 4.11
N ARG A 131 -16.99 -5.57 2.88
CA ARG A 131 -16.81 -6.96 2.39
C ARG A 131 -15.34 -7.35 2.37
N ARG A 132 -14.49 -6.54 1.76
CA ARG A 132 -13.06 -6.82 1.68
C ARG A 132 -12.44 -6.96 3.07
N ARG A 133 -12.82 -6.10 4.02
CA ARG A 133 -12.34 -6.18 5.39
C ARG A 133 -12.80 -7.47 6.08
N ARG A 134 -14.07 -7.86 5.96
CA ARG A 134 -14.59 -9.12 6.54
C ARG A 134 -13.88 -10.35 5.97
N ILE A 135 -13.69 -10.41 4.65
CA ILE A 135 -12.97 -11.52 4.00
C ILE A 135 -11.55 -11.60 4.56
N PHE A 136 -10.87 -10.45 4.71
CA PHE A 136 -9.52 -10.39 5.27
C PHE A 136 -9.47 -10.83 6.75
N GLU A 137 -10.40 -10.34 7.58
CA GLU A 137 -10.45 -10.65 9.02
C GLU A 137 -10.92 -12.09 9.31
N ALA A 138 -11.79 -12.65 8.47
CA ALA A 138 -12.27 -14.03 8.60
C ALA A 138 -11.19 -15.05 8.20
N GLY A 139 -10.15 -14.63 7.46
CA GLY A 139 -9.17 -15.55 6.90
C GLY A 139 -9.75 -16.53 5.86
N ASP A 140 -11.01 -16.28 5.43
CA ASP A 140 -11.66 -17.08 4.41
C ASP A 140 -10.97 -16.84 3.07
N SER A 141 -10.10 -17.77 2.68
CA SER A 141 -9.40 -17.69 1.41
C SER A 141 -9.17 -19.10 0.88
N SER A 142 -9.43 -19.25 -0.40
CA SER A 142 -9.00 -20.42 -1.16
C SER A 142 -7.53 -20.32 -1.63
N LEU A 143 -6.85 -19.22 -1.29
CA LEU A 143 -5.42 -19.04 -1.57
C LEU A 143 -4.59 -19.63 -0.44
N VAL A 144 -3.72 -20.58 -0.77
CA VAL A 144 -2.82 -21.24 0.17
C VAL A 144 -1.38 -20.96 -0.23
N VAL A 145 -0.57 -20.50 0.71
CA VAL A 145 0.87 -20.32 0.57
C VAL A 145 1.56 -21.37 1.43
N ARG A 146 2.19 -22.35 0.79
CA ARG A 146 2.87 -23.48 1.45
C ARG A 146 4.37 -23.31 1.39
N GLY A 147 5.06 -23.73 2.45
CA GLY A 147 6.51 -23.80 2.56
C GLY A 147 7.07 -23.07 3.75
N ALA A 148 8.34 -23.34 4.06
CA ALA A 148 9.01 -22.71 5.19
C ALA A 148 9.04 -21.17 5.02
N SER A 149 8.70 -20.41 6.06
CA SER A 149 8.69 -18.94 6.08
C SER A 149 10.06 -18.32 5.75
N ARG A 150 11.15 -19.10 5.88
CA ARG A 150 12.51 -18.70 5.51
C ARG A 150 12.80 -18.85 4.01
N ASN A 151 11.92 -19.52 3.24
CA ASN A 151 12.09 -19.61 1.78
C ASN A 151 11.84 -18.24 1.14
N PRO A 152 12.80 -17.68 0.37
CA PRO A 152 12.68 -16.32 -0.17
C PRO A 152 11.49 -16.12 -1.12
N ALA A 153 11.06 -17.17 -1.84
CA ALA A 153 9.91 -17.10 -2.74
C ALA A 153 8.61 -17.05 -1.93
N VAL A 154 8.46 -17.93 -0.93
CA VAL A 154 7.33 -17.95 -0.01
C VAL A 154 7.22 -16.62 0.73
N ALA A 155 8.32 -16.13 1.31
CA ALA A 155 8.36 -14.87 2.04
C ALA A 155 7.95 -13.66 1.16
N ARG A 156 8.40 -13.60 -0.10
CA ARG A 156 8.02 -12.52 -1.03
C ARG A 156 6.52 -12.54 -1.35
N VAL A 157 5.96 -13.71 -1.62
CA VAL A 157 4.52 -13.84 -1.91
C VAL A 157 3.70 -13.52 -0.66
N ALA A 158 4.04 -14.08 0.50
CA ALA A 158 3.35 -13.79 1.75
C ALA A 158 3.41 -12.30 2.12
N SER A 159 4.58 -11.66 1.97
CA SER A 159 4.73 -10.21 2.17
C SER A 159 3.85 -9.39 1.22
N PHE A 160 3.81 -9.75 -0.06
CA PHE A 160 2.93 -9.11 -1.05
C PHE A 160 1.46 -9.23 -0.65
N LEU A 161 1.01 -10.43 -0.27
CA LEU A 161 -0.38 -10.68 0.12
C LEU A 161 -0.76 -9.90 1.39
N ASN A 162 0.09 -9.95 2.42
CA ASN A 162 -0.14 -9.23 3.68
C ASN A 162 -0.19 -7.71 3.46
N ARG A 163 0.75 -7.14 2.73
CA ARG A 163 0.79 -5.69 2.45
C ARG A 163 -0.43 -5.21 1.66
N ASN A 164 -0.98 -6.06 0.77
CA ASN A 164 -2.17 -5.74 -0.02
C ASN A 164 -3.47 -6.19 0.65
N ARG A 165 -3.41 -6.70 1.88
CA ARG A 165 -4.56 -7.23 2.64
C ARG A 165 -5.35 -8.25 1.84
N ILE A 166 -4.64 -9.17 1.20
CA ILE A 166 -5.20 -10.31 0.50
C ILE A 166 -5.17 -11.48 1.47
N PRO A 167 -6.31 -12.05 1.84
CA PRO A 167 -6.35 -13.17 2.77
C PRO A 167 -5.75 -14.43 2.12
N PHE A 168 -5.01 -15.21 2.89
CA PHE A 168 -4.45 -16.48 2.48
C PHE A 168 -4.24 -17.37 3.70
N HIS A 169 -4.18 -18.70 3.47
CA HIS A 169 -3.77 -19.66 4.48
C HIS A 169 -2.28 -19.95 4.34
N GLU A 170 -1.57 -19.94 5.47
CA GLU A 170 -0.16 -20.26 5.53
C GLU A 170 0.02 -21.71 6.02
N GLU A 171 0.70 -22.52 5.21
CA GLU A 171 1.14 -23.87 5.57
C GLU A 171 2.67 -23.89 5.64
N THR A 172 3.22 -23.94 6.84
CA THR A 172 4.67 -23.82 7.07
C THR A 172 5.48 -25.08 6.69
N GLU A 173 4.80 -26.19 6.45
CA GLU A 173 5.40 -27.47 6.07
C GLU A 173 5.16 -27.80 4.60
N GLY A 174 6.12 -28.49 3.96
CA GLY A 174 6.03 -28.95 2.59
C GLY A 174 6.88 -28.16 1.59
N GLU A 175 6.82 -28.59 0.34
CA GLU A 175 7.52 -27.92 -0.77
C GLU A 175 6.89 -26.53 -1.04
N PRO A 176 7.71 -25.52 -1.38
CA PRO A 176 7.23 -24.17 -1.69
C PRO A 176 6.20 -24.17 -2.83
N GLN A 177 4.99 -23.78 -2.53
CA GLN A 177 3.88 -23.75 -3.48
C GLN A 177 2.88 -22.66 -3.11
N VAL A 178 2.27 -22.07 -4.13
CA VAL A 178 1.07 -21.25 -3.96
C VAL A 178 -0.04 -21.89 -4.77
N SER A 179 -1.21 -22.06 -4.16
CA SER A 179 -2.37 -22.64 -4.84
C SER A 179 -3.63 -21.80 -4.60
N TRP A 180 -4.51 -21.81 -5.58
CA TRP A 180 -5.84 -21.21 -5.51
C TRP A 180 -6.88 -22.32 -5.66
N SER A 181 -7.76 -22.47 -4.69
CA SER A 181 -8.78 -23.54 -4.66
C SER A 181 -8.19 -24.93 -5.01
N GLY A 182 -7.04 -25.25 -4.42
CA GLY A 182 -6.33 -26.51 -4.66
C GLY A 182 -5.54 -26.59 -5.98
N THR A 183 -5.69 -25.63 -6.90
CA THR A 183 -4.95 -25.61 -8.16
C THR A 183 -3.64 -24.82 -7.98
N PRO A 184 -2.46 -25.44 -8.23
CA PRO A 184 -1.17 -24.74 -8.13
C PRO A 184 -1.06 -23.59 -9.10
N ILE A 185 -0.53 -22.45 -8.63
CA ILE A 185 -0.13 -21.31 -9.47
C ILE A 185 1.29 -21.60 -9.96
N PRO A 186 1.50 -21.72 -11.28
CA PRO A 186 2.83 -21.93 -11.83
C PRO A 186 3.77 -20.77 -11.51
N ASP A 187 5.03 -21.09 -11.16
CA ASP A 187 6.08 -20.11 -10.86
C ASP A 187 5.59 -18.95 -9.96
N PRO A 188 5.29 -19.22 -8.68
CA PRO A 188 4.56 -18.31 -7.81
C PRO A 188 5.40 -17.10 -7.39
N THR A 189 5.40 -16.10 -8.24
CA THR A 189 5.91 -14.75 -7.93
C THR A 189 4.75 -13.84 -7.47
N PRO A 190 5.00 -12.73 -6.77
CA PRO A 190 3.98 -11.73 -6.47
C PRO A 190 3.16 -11.33 -7.70
N ARG A 191 3.82 -11.16 -8.86
CA ARG A 191 3.15 -10.83 -10.12
C ARG A 191 2.30 -11.97 -10.67
N ALA A 192 2.77 -13.20 -10.64
CA ALA A 192 1.99 -14.36 -11.08
C ALA A 192 0.72 -14.53 -10.23
N VAL A 193 0.86 -14.36 -8.92
CA VAL A 193 -0.28 -14.37 -7.99
C VAL A 193 -1.23 -13.21 -8.25
N ALA A 194 -0.72 -12.00 -8.43
CA ALA A 194 -1.52 -10.81 -8.74
C ALA A 194 -2.31 -10.97 -10.05
N ARG A 195 -1.71 -11.55 -11.10
CA ARG A 195 -2.41 -11.88 -12.36
C ARG A 195 -3.55 -12.85 -12.13
N HIS A 196 -3.29 -13.89 -11.37
CA HIS A 196 -4.32 -14.88 -11.05
C HIS A 196 -5.48 -14.26 -10.27
N LEU A 197 -5.18 -13.31 -9.38
CA LEU A 197 -6.17 -12.55 -8.61
C LEU A 197 -6.78 -11.35 -9.37
N GLY A 198 -6.36 -11.10 -10.62
CA GLY A 198 -6.83 -9.97 -11.41
C GLY A 198 -6.37 -8.60 -10.92
N LEU A 199 -5.25 -8.55 -10.20
CA LEU A 199 -4.66 -7.32 -9.65
C LEU A 199 -3.57 -6.74 -10.56
N ASP A 200 -2.88 -7.56 -11.34
CA ASP A 200 -1.97 -7.10 -12.39
C ASP A 200 -2.82 -6.62 -13.57
N LEU A 201 -3.27 -5.38 -13.49
CA LEU A 201 -4.00 -4.75 -14.57
C LEU A 201 -3.00 -4.47 -15.70
N THR A 202 -3.09 -5.25 -16.76
CA THR A 202 -2.54 -4.84 -18.04
C THR A 202 -3.32 -3.59 -18.45
N ALA A 203 -2.69 -2.42 -18.31
CA ALA A 203 -3.22 -1.21 -18.89
C ALA A 203 -3.45 -1.53 -20.37
N ALA A 204 -4.69 -1.50 -20.80
CA ALA A 204 -5.00 -1.65 -22.21
C ALA A 204 -4.27 -0.53 -22.95
N ALA A 205 -3.16 -0.86 -23.58
CA ALA A 205 -2.19 0.05 -24.18
C ALA A 205 -2.73 0.80 -25.42
N THR A 206 -4.04 0.89 -25.56
CA THR A 206 -4.70 1.43 -26.76
C THR A 206 -5.00 2.92 -26.72
N GLN A 207 -4.83 3.58 -25.57
CA GLN A 207 -5.05 5.03 -25.45
C GLN A 207 -3.89 5.71 -24.71
N THR A 208 -3.39 6.79 -25.29
CA THR A 208 -2.38 7.64 -24.62
C THR A 208 -2.94 8.19 -23.32
N LEU A 209 -2.26 7.91 -22.22
CA LEU A 209 -2.57 8.45 -20.90
C LEU A 209 -2.23 9.95 -20.84
N ASP A 210 -2.93 10.70 -20.01
CA ASP A 210 -2.55 12.08 -19.73
C ASP A 210 -1.43 12.12 -18.68
N LEU A 211 -1.45 11.19 -17.71
CA LEU A 211 -0.48 11.12 -16.62
C LEU A 211 -0.17 9.67 -16.21
N ILE A 212 1.11 9.35 -16.10
CA ILE A 212 1.60 8.18 -15.36
C ILE A 212 2.17 8.66 -14.03
N ILE A 213 1.71 8.08 -12.92
CA ILE A 213 2.21 8.31 -11.57
C ILE A 213 3.03 7.09 -11.17
N VAL A 214 4.31 7.26 -10.91
CA VAL A 214 5.21 6.17 -10.50
C VAL A 214 5.39 6.20 -8.99
N GLY A 215 4.85 5.18 -8.33
CA GLY A 215 4.79 5.05 -6.87
C GLY A 215 3.43 5.39 -6.28
N ALA A 216 2.90 4.48 -5.45
CA ALA A 216 1.61 4.61 -4.76
C ALA A 216 1.76 4.85 -3.25
N GLY A 217 2.82 5.53 -2.83
CA GLY A 217 2.91 6.10 -1.48
C GLY A 217 1.87 7.21 -1.28
N PRO A 218 1.77 7.83 -0.08
CA PRO A 218 0.77 8.87 0.19
C PRO A 218 0.76 10.01 -0.83
N ALA A 219 1.93 10.43 -1.30
CA ALA A 219 2.06 11.48 -2.30
C ALA A 219 1.50 11.08 -3.67
N GLY A 220 1.81 9.84 -4.12
CA GLY A 220 1.29 9.30 -5.38
C GLY A 220 -0.22 9.05 -5.34
N VAL A 221 -0.73 8.51 -4.23
CA VAL A 221 -2.18 8.31 -4.02
C VAL A 221 -2.92 9.66 -3.99
N ALA A 222 -2.38 10.67 -3.31
CA ALA A 222 -2.97 12.01 -3.33
C ALA A 222 -3.00 12.59 -4.75
N ALA A 223 -1.90 12.49 -5.50
CA ALA A 223 -1.83 12.91 -6.89
C ALA A 223 -2.86 12.16 -7.77
N ALA A 224 -3.04 10.85 -7.53
CA ALA A 224 -4.01 10.02 -8.24
C ALA A 224 -5.46 10.50 -8.02
N VAL A 225 -5.80 10.88 -6.77
CA VAL A 225 -7.12 11.46 -6.43
C VAL A 225 -7.34 12.77 -7.19
N TYR A 226 -6.35 13.68 -7.16
CA TYR A 226 -6.49 14.97 -7.85
C TYR A 226 -6.52 14.80 -9.37
N ALA A 227 -5.67 13.96 -9.94
CA ALA A 227 -5.66 13.70 -11.37
C ALA A 227 -7.03 13.18 -11.87
N GLY A 228 -7.60 12.21 -11.16
CA GLY A 228 -8.93 11.70 -11.48
C GLY A 228 -10.04 12.74 -11.30
N ALA A 229 -9.98 13.55 -10.23
CA ALA A 229 -10.96 14.60 -9.96
C ALA A 229 -10.95 15.70 -11.05
N GLU A 230 -9.79 15.97 -11.65
CA GLU A 230 -9.64 16.88 -12.78
C GLU A 230 -9.96 16.21 -14.16
N GLY A 231 -10.40 14.96 -14.15
CA GLY A 231 -10.79 14.24 -15.36
C GLY A 231 -9.61 13.76 -16.22
N LEU A 232 -8.40 13.71 -15.67
CA LEU A 232 -7.24 13.19 -16.38
C LEU A 232 -7.30 11.65 -16.44
N ARG A 233 -6.91 11.09 -17.57
CA ARG A 233 -6.68 9.64 -17.73
C ARG A 233 -5.33 9.30 -17.07
N ALA A 234 -5.39 8.95 -15.79
CA ALA A 234 -4.22 8.68 -14.98
C ALA A 234 -4.08 7.19 -14.66
N LEU A 235 -2.83 6.72 -14.66
CA LEU A 235 -2.44 5.39 -14.22
C LEU A 235 -1.35 5.51 -13.16
N VAL A 236 -1.56 4.84 -12.03
CA VAL A 236 -0.54 4.67 -10.99
C VAL A 236 0.17 3.33 -11.19
N VAL A 237 1.49 3.34 -11.21
CA VAL A 237 2.33 2.15 -11.27
C VAL A 237 3.02 1.98 -9.91
N GLU A 238 2.84 0.81 -9.28
CA GLU A 238 3.35 0.51 -7.95
C GLU A 238 4.05 -0.86 -7.95
N ASP A 239 5.23 -0.93 -7.37
CA ASP A 239 6.09 -2.11 -7.42
C ASP A 239 5.70 -3.22 -6.42
N CYS A 240 5.06 -2.85 -5.32
CA CYS A 240 4.77 -3.83 -4.27
C CYS A 240 3.34 -3.70 -3.71
N ALA A 241 3.03 -2.57 -3.08
CA ALA A 241 1.73 -2.38 -2.44
C ALA A 241 1.40 -0.91 -2.27
N ILE A 242 0.12 -0.58 -2.44
CA ILE A 242 -0.38 0.78 -2.25
C ILE A 242 -0.19 1.21 -0.79
N GLY A 243 0.36 2.42 -0.62
CA GLY A 243 0.65 3.00 0.69
C GLY A 243 2.13 3.26 0.94
N GLY A 244 3.01 2.65 0.15
CA GLY A 244 4.46 2.82 0.33
C GLY A 244 4.87 2.52 1.76
N GLN A 245 5.77 3.32 2.32
CA GLN A 245 6.23 3.16 3.71
C GLN A 245 5.15 3.55 4.74
N ALA A 246 4.34 4.58 4.46
CA ALA A 246 3.26 4.96 5.36
C ALA A 246 2.22 3.84 5.54
N GLY A 247 2.01 3.00 4.52
CA GLY A 247 1.12 1.84 4.58
C GLY A 247 1.46 0.82 5.67
N THR A 248 2.71 0.78 6.13
CA THR A 248 3.17 -0.11 7.21
C THR A 248 2.98 0.47 8.62
N SER A 249 2.65 1.76 8.74
CA SER A 249 2.44 2.41 10.02
C SER A 249 1.16 1.92 10.68
N SER A 250 1.24 1.45 11.92
CA SER A 250 0.09 0.97 12.68
C SER A 250 -0.91 2.09 12.98
N ARG A 251 -0.43 3.33 13.15
CA ARG A 251 -1.26 4.50 13.44
C ARG A 251 -0.60 5.80 12.97
N ILE A 252 -1.36 6.64 12.26
CA ILE A 252 -0.99 7.97 11.80
C ILE A 252 -1.94 8.96 12.48
N GLU A 253 -1.41 9.86 13.31
CA GLU A 253 -2.20 10.82 14.11
C GLU A 253 -2.10 12.26 13.58
N ASN A 254 -1.16 12.53 12.69
CA ASN A 254 -0.87 13.85 12.16
C ASN A 254 -1.40 14.08 10.73
N TYR A 255 -2.29 13.21 10.24
CA TYR A 255 -2.97 13.40 8.96
C TYR A 255 -4.32 14.06 9.18
N MET A 256 -4.56 15.17 8.47
CA MET A 256 -5.79 15.95 8.60
C MET A 256 -7.04 15.12 8.31
N GLY A 257 -8.08 15.29 9.13
CA GLY A 257 -9.36 14.60 8.99
C GLY A 257 -9.51 13.35 9.87
N PHE A 258 -8.45 12.93 10.59
CA PHE A 258 -8.46 11.76 11.48
C PHE A 258 -8.05 12.12 12.91
N PRO A 259 -8.93 12.76 13.70
CA PRO A 259 -8.61 13.27 15.04
C PRO A 259 -8.22 12.18 16.04
N THR A 260 -8.64 10.94 15.81
CA THR A 260 -8.29 9.77 16.63
C THR A 260 -7.14 8.94 16.02
N GLY A 261 -6.55 9.43 14.91
CA GLY A 261 -5.59 8.67 14.12
C GLY A 261 -6.25 7.62 13.20
N ILE A 262 -5.45 7.12 12.28
CA ILE A 262 -5.84 6.07 11.33
C ILE A 262 -4.61 5.20 11.04
N SER A 263 -4.78 3.90 10.75
CA SER A 263 -3.66 3.09 10.27
C SER A 263 -3.21 3.57 8.88
N GLY A 264 -1.91 3.48 8.61
CA GLY A 264 -1.37 3.85 7.30
C GLY A 264 -2.01 3.08 6.16
N ALA A 265 -2.27 1.80 6.38
CA ALA A 265 -2.94 0.94 5.42
C ALA A 265 -4.40 1.35 5.17
N ASP A 266 -5.16 1.77 6.20
CA ASP A 266 -6.52 2.26 6.00
C ASP A 266 -6.56 3.63 5.32
N LEU A 267 -5.62 4.52 5.66
CA LEU A 267 -5.50 5.83 5.03
C LEU A 267 -5.29 5.70 3.52
N THR A 268 -4.29 4.90 3.14
CA THR A 268 -3.91 4.75 1.73
C THR A 268 -4.93 3.93 0.94
N PHE A 269 -5.56 2.94 1.57
CA PHE A 269 -6.68 2.22 0.98
C PHE A 269 -7.87 3.14 0.67
N ARG A 270 -8.24 4.04 1.59
CA ARG A 270 -9.30 5.04 1.36
C ARG A 270 -8.93 5.98 0.20
N GLY A 271 -7.69 6.43 0.15
CA GLY A 271 -7.18 7.24 -0.96
C GLY A 271 -7.20 6.49 -2.29
N GLN A 272 -6.82 5.21 -2.33
CA GLN A 272 -6.94 4.36 -3.51
C GLN A 272 -8.38 4.27 -4.01
N VAL A 273 -9.32 3.93 -3.13
CA VAL A 273 -10.75 3.83 -3.48
C VAL A 273 -11.28 5.17 -4.00
N GLN A 274 -10.86 6.28 -3.37
CA GLN A 274 -11.23 7.63 -3.81
C GLN A 274 -10.68 7.94 -5.21
N ALA A 275 -9.42 7.62 -5.50
CA ALA A 275 -8.83 7.81 -6.83
C ALA A 275 -9.54 6.95 -7.90
N MET A 276 -9.84 5.70 -7.57
CA MET A 276 -10.58 4.78 -8.46
C MET A 276 -12.00 5.27 -8.74
N LYS A 277 -12.69 5.86 -7.75
CA LYS A 277 -14.00 6.50 -7.92
C LYS A 277 -13.95 7.60 -9.00
N PHE A 278 -12.85 8.32 -9.10
CA PHE A 278 -12.62 9.35 -10.10
C PHE A 278 -11.99 8.83 -11.41
N GLY A 279 -11.86 7.51 -11.56
CA GLY A 279 -11.42 6.88 -12.81
C GLY A 279 -9.91 6.67 -12.94
N THR A 280 -9.11 6.98 -11.91
CA THR A 280 -7.68 6.65 -11.93
C THR A 280 -7.49 5.14 -11.76
N SER A 281 -6.66 4.54 -12.60
CA SER A 281 -6.32 3.12 -12.56
C SER A 281 -5.01 2.88 -11.81
N PHE A 282 -4.84 1.64 -11.32
CA PHE A 282 -3.62 1.20 -10.63
C PHE A 282 -3.10 -0.08 -11.28
N ALA A 283 -1.81 -0.14 -11.56
CA ALA A 283 -1.09 -1.33 -12.02
C ALA A 283 -0.10 -1.76 -10.92
N MET A 284 -0.29 -2.95 -10.36
CA MET A 284 0.57 -3.52 -9.32
C MET A 284 0.54 -5.06 -9.34
N PRO A 285 1.59 -5.74 -8.89
CA PRO A 285 2.92 -5.20 -8.65
C PRO A 285 3.67 -5.02 -9.97
N ARG A 286 4.05 -3.81 -10.31
CA ARG A 286 4.77 -3.48 -11.55
C ARG A 286 5.90 -2.50 -11.26
N THR A 287 7.11 -2.87 -11.64
CA THR A 287 8.28 -2.02 -11.47
C THR A 287 8.56 -1.23 -12.74
N VAL A 288 8.79 0.07 -12.59
CA VAL A 288 9.28 0.92 -13.67
C VAL A 288 10.80 0.82 -13.71
N GLU A 289 11.36 0.38 -14.85
CA GLU A 289 12.80 0.16 -15.04
C GLU A 289 13.48 1.32 -15.78
N ALA A 290 12.73 2.04 -16.62
CA ALA A 290 13.27 3.17 -17.37
C ALA A 290 12.19 4.19 -17.74
N LEU A 291 12.63 5.43 -17.97
CA LEU A 291 11.83 6.53 -18.50
C LEU A 291 12.52 7.07 -19.77
N ALA A 292 11.76 7.16 -20.84
CA ALA A 292 12.22 7.74 -22.10
C ALA A 292 11.30 8.88 -22.55
N ARG A 293 11.89 9.95 -23.07
CA ARG A 293 11.16 11.02 -23.76
C ARG A 293 10.83 10.59 -25.18
N ARG A 294 9.63 10.90 -25.65
CA ARG A 294 9.14 10.69 -27.02
C ARG A 294 8.64 12.01 -27.58
N ASP A 295 8.32 12.05 -28.86
CA ASP A 295 7.86 13.29 -29.53
C ASP A 295 6.60 13.86 -28.89
N ASP A 296 5.65 12.98 -28.51
CA ASP A 296 4.33 13.35 -27.94
C ASP A 296 4.23 13.17 -26.41
N GLY A 297 5.33 12.98 -25.70
CA GLY A 297 5.32 12.78 -24.26
C GLY A 297 6.43 11.90 -23.74
N PHE A 298 6.06 10.93 -22.91
CA PHE A 298 7.01 10.04 -22.22
C PHE A 298 6.51 8.61 -22.24
N CYS A 299 7.44 7.67 -22.31
CA CYS A 299 7.13 6.26 -22.12
C CYS A 299 7.95 5.70 -20.95
N VAL A 300 7.31 4.95 -20.08
CA VAL A 300 7.95 4.16 -19.03
C VAL A 300 8.03 2.71 -19.48
N THR A 301 9.19 2.09 -19.29
CA THR A 301 9.38 0.65 -19.49
C THR A 301 9.14 -0.06 -18.17
N LEU A 302 8.25 -1.05 -18.18
CA LEU A 302 7.95 -1.86 -17.01
C LEU A 302 8.78 -3.14 -16.98
N ASP A 303 8.83 -3.78 -15.81
CA ASP A 303 9.36 -5.12 -15.63
C ASP A 303 8.74 -6.11 -16.64
N GLY A 304 9.57 -6.75 -17.42
CA GLY A 304 9.17 -7.61 -18.55
C GLY A 304 9.10 -6.91 -19.90
N GLY A 305 9.59 -5.66 -20.01
CA GLY A 305 9.78 -4.95 -21.29
C GLY A 305 8.55 -4.30 -21.90
N GLU A 306 7.44 -4.26 -21.17
CA GLU A 306 6.20 -3.61 -21.60
C GLU A 306 6.33 -2.08 -21.48
N GLU A 307 5.92 -1.33 -22.50
CA GLU A 307 5.96 0.14 -22.49
C GLU A 307 4.57 0.74 -22.29
N LEU A 308 4.51 1.75 -21.42
CA LEU A 308 3.33 2.59 -21.20
C LEU A 308 3.68 4.04 -21.46
N CYS A 309 2.84 4.73 -22.25
CA CYS A 309 3.11 6.10 -22.65
C CYS A 309 2.05 7.08 -22.14
N ALA A 310 2.51 8.28 -21.77
CA ALA A 310 1.66 9.37 -21.30
C ALA A 310 2.22 10.73 -21.72
N ARG A 311 1.37 11.75 -21.67
CA ARG A 311 1.78 13.15 -21.93
C ARG A 311 2.71 13.68 -20.84
N SER A 312 2.53 13.21 -19.60
CA SER A 312 3.32 13.62 -18.43
C SER A 312 3.59 12.46 -17.51
N VAL A 313 4.67 12.58 -16.71
CA VAL A 313 5.04 11.60 -15.68
C VAL A 313 5.22 12.31 -14.35
N LEU A 314 4.66 11.73 -13.29
CA LEU A 314 4.84 12.16 -11.91
C LEU A 314 5.66 11.12 -11.15
N VAL A 315 6.83 11.52 -10.68
CA VAL A 315 7.74 10.71 -9.86
C VAL A 315 7.29 10.81 -8.40
N ALA A 316 6.79 9.72 -7.84
CA ALA A 316 6.33 9.64 -6.45
C ALA A 316 6.90 8.39 -5.74
N THR A 317 8.07 7.91 -6.21
CA THR A 317 8.71 6.66 -5.80
C THR A 317 9.27 6.67 -4.39
N GLY A 318 9.29 7.83 -3.74
CA GLY A 318 9.74 7.97 -2.36
C GLY A 318 11.19 7.58 -2.15
N VAL A 319 11.47 7.11 -0.95
CA VAL A 319 12.79 6.67 -0.52
C VAL A 319 12.74 5.26 0.03
N GLN A 320 13.85 4.55 -0.02
CA GLN A 320 14.08 3.36 0.78
C GLN A 320 15.00 3.70 1.94
N TYR A 321 14.55 3.45 3.15
CA TYR A 321 15.45 3.51 4.31
C TYR A 321 16.53 2.45 4.17
N ARG A 322 17.77 2.85 4.43
CA ARG A 322 18.88 1.90 4.45
C ARG A 322 18.67 0.93 5.61
N ARG A 323 18.66 -0.34 5.28
CA ARG A 323 18.52 -1.43 6.25
C ARG A 323 19.88 -1.90 6.71
N LEU A 324 19.95 -2.35 7.97
CA LEU A 324 21.11 -3.06 8.48
C LEU A 324 21.00 -4.55 8.08
N PRO A 325 22.10 -5.21 7.72
CA PRO A 325 22.13 -6.62 7.39
C PRO A 325 22.07 -7.48 8.67
N LEU A 326 20.93 -7.47 9.35
CA LEU A 326 20.70 -8.18 10.60
C LEU A 326 19.63 -9.23 10.42
N ASP A 327 19.86 -10.40 11.00
CA ASP A 327 18.85 -11.44 11.09
C ASP A 327 17.65 -10.95 11.90
N ARG A 328 16.44 -11.31 11.46
CA ARG A 328 15.15 -10.97 12.08
C ARG A 328 14.82 -9.47 12.09
N LEU A 329 15.54 -8.62 11.37
CA LEU A 329 15.23 -7.18 11.31
C LEU A 329 13.79 -6.94 10.87
N GLU A 330 13.35 -7.64 9.80
CA GLU A 330 12.00 -7.52 9.25
C GLU A 330 10.89 -7.97 10.23
N ALA A 331 11.17 -8.94 11.09
CA ALA A 331 10.22 -9.41 12.08
C ALA A 331 9.92 -8.36 13.17
N PHE A 332 10.86 -7.43 13.40
CA PHE A 332 10.71 -6.37 14.40
C PHE A 332 10.35 -5.01 13.79
N GLU A 333 10.27 -4.86 12.46
CA GLU A 333 9.81 -3.63 11.81
C GLU A 333 8.36 -3.32 12.24
N GLY A 334 8.14 -2.16 12.86
CA GLY A 334 6.87 -1.77 13.47
C GLY A 334 6.58 -2.41 14.85
N ALA A 335 7.38 -3.39 15.27
CA ALA A 335 7.29 -4.07 16.56
C ALA A 335 8.53 -3.85 17.44
N GLY A 336 9.17 -2.68 17.29
CA GLY A 336 10.36 -2.28 18.03
C GLY A 336 11.50 -1.75 17.16
N VAL A 337 11.47 -1.92 15.85
CA VAL A 337 12.42 -1.31 14.91
C VAL A 337 11.72 -0.22 14.10
N TYR A 338 12.31 0.98 14.10
CA TYR A 338 11.75 2.19 13.49
C TYR A 338 12.83 2.93 12.69
N TYR A 339 12.38 3.66 11.64
CA TYR A 339 13.24 4.46 10.75
C TYR A 339 13.01 5.97 10.88
N ALA A 340 12.10 6.37 11.75
CA ALA A 340 11.82 7.76 12.11
C ALA A 340 11.50 7.84 13.61
N ALA A 341 11.83 8.96 14.25
CA ALA A 341 11.50 9.24 15.65
C ALA A 341 10.43 10.34 15.68
N THR A 342 9.16 9.93 15.63
CA THR A 342 8.02 10.84 15.77
C THR A 342 7.42 10.76 17.18
N GLU A 343 6.42 11.59 17.45
CA GLU A 343 5.73 11.58 18.76
C GLU A 343 5.09 10.22 19.06
N MET A 344 4.70 9.50 18.04
CA MET A 344 4.05 8.20 18.18
C MET A 344 5.04 7.14 18.68
N GLU A 345 6.18 6.99 18.02
CA GLU A 345 7.22 6.07 18.46
C GLU A 345 7.80 6.49 19.82
N ALA A 346 7.92 7.78 20.07
CA ALA A 346 8.40 8.30 21.35
C ALA A 346 7.50 7.89 22.53
N ARG A 347 6.17 7.88 22.35
CA ARG A 347 5.23 7.40 23.40
C ARG A 347 5.45 5.94 23.77
N LEU A 348 5.87 5.10 22.79
CA LEU A 348 6.20 3.69 23.04
C LEU A 348 7.51 3.51 23.82
N CYS A 349 8.34 4.56 23.86
CA CYS A 349 9.65 4.57 24.49
C CYS A 349 9.63 5.05 25.94
N SER A 350 8.47 5.45 26.46
CA SER A 350 8.36 5.96 27.83
C SER A 350 8.91 4.96 28.84
N GLU A 351 9.81 5.45 29.71
CA GLU A 351 10.47 4.70 30.78
C GLU A 351 11.28 3.46 30.35
N THR A 352 11.57 3.33 29.06
CA THR A 352 12.45 2.26 28.54
C THR A 352 13.76 2.83 28.02
N GLU A 353 14.80 1.98 27.94
CA GLU A 353 15.99 2.32 27.19
C GLU A 353 15.73 2.19 25.71
N VAL A 354 16.32 3.06 24.91
CA VAL A 354 16.20 3.07 23.45
C VAL A 354 17.56 3.15 22.78
N VAL A 355 17.65 2.60 21.59
CA VAL A 355 18.89 2.61 20.82
C VAL A 355 18.65 3.36 19.50
N VAL A 356 19.56 4.29 19.18
CA VAL A 356 19.58 5.04 17.92
C VAL A 356 20.85 4.67 17.15
N VAL A 357 20.74 4.14 15.96
CA VAL A 357 21.87 3.82 15.08
C VAL A 357 22.03 4.88 14.01
N GLY A 358 23.17 5.57 14.03
CA GLY A 358 23.49 6.60 13.05
C GLY A 358 24.40 7.68 13.62
N GLY A 359 25.21 8.30 12.75
CA GLY A 359 26.15 9.36 13.14
C GLY A 359 25.83 10.73 12.53
N GLY A 360 24.74 10.87 11.76
CA GLY A 360 24.34 12.12 11.10
C GLY A 360 23.39 12.98 11.92
N ASN A 361 23.05 14.15 11.41
CA ASN A 361 22.13 15.10 12.07
C ASN A 361 20.77 14.48 12.41
N SER A 362 20.21 13.65 11.54
CA SER A 362 18.94 12.98 11.79
C SER A 362 18.98 12.08 13.03
N ALA A 363 20.06 11.30 13.19
CA ALA A 363 20.27 10.48 14.39
C ALA A 363 20.41 11.33 15.65
N GLY A 364 21.15 12.43 15.55
CA GLY A 364 21.30 13.38 16.65
C GLY A 364 19.99 14.04 17.06
N GLN A 365 19.19 14.49 16.10
CA GLN A 365 17.87 15.07 16.36
C GLN A 365 16.92 14.04 17.00
N ALA A 366 16.92 12.80 16.49
CA ALA A 366 16.14 11.71 17.05
C ALA A 366 16.56 11.43 18.51
N ALA A 367 17.86 11.32 18.80
CA ALA A 367 18.37 11.08 20.13
C ALA A 367 17.99 12.20 21.11
N MET A 368 18.13 13.48 20.71
CA MET A 368 17.71 14.63 21.51
C MET A 368 16.19 14.67 21.75
N TYR A 369 15.40 14.20 20.79
CA TYR A 369 13.96 14.13 20.95
C TYR A 369 13.57 13.00 21.92
N LEU A 370 14.12 11.81 21.71
CA LEU A 370 13.85 10.62 22.52
C LEU A 370 14.34 10.76 23.96
N SER A 371 15.45 11.50 24.21
CA SER A 371 15.96 11.73 25.56
C SER A 371 14.98 12.43 26.49
N ARG A 372 13.96 13.10 25.94
CA ARG A 372 12.91 13.78 26.72
C ARG A 372 11.88 12.82 27.32
N VAL A 373 11.71 11.62 26.72
CA VAL A 373 10.65 10.67 27.08
C VAL A 373 11.20 9.29 27.48
N ALA A 374 12.30 8.85 26.90
CA ALA A 374 12.95 7.60 27.23
C ALA A 374 13.72 7.69 28.56
N LYS A 375 13.89 6.54 29.22
CA LYS A 375 14.73 6.42 30.42
C LYS A 375 16.18 6.72 30.08
N HIS A 376 16.69 6.19 29.00
CA HIS A 376 18.05 6.40 28.50
C HIS A 376 18.09 6.16 26.96
N VAL A 377 19.00 6.88 26.29
CA VAL A 377 19.22 6.78 24.84
C VAL A 377 20.66 6.37 24.56
N HIS A 378 20.84 5.25 23.88
CA HIS A 378 22.14 4.78 23.40
C HIS A 378 22.28 5.14 21.92
N VAL A 379 23.25 5.98 21.58
CA VAL A 379 23.55 6.35 20.18
C VAL A 379 24.73 5.52 19.69
N LEU A 380 24.51 4.67 18.71
CA LEU A 380 25.53 3.80 18.12
C LEU A 380 26.08 4.44 16.85
N VAL A 381 27.38 4.70 16.85
CA VAL A 381 28.10 5.36 15.77
C VAL A 381 29.21 4.46 15.26
N ARG A 382 29.17 4.07 13.99
CA ARG A 382 30.21 3.23 13.39
C ARG A 382 31.56 3.94 13.30
N ALA A 383 31.57 5.24 13.02
CA ALA A 383 32.79 6.06 12.98
C ALA A 383 33.39 6.24 14.39
N ALA A 384 34.68 6.56 14.43
CA ALA A 384 35.37 6.86 15.68
C ALA A 384 34.95 8.21 16.31
N SER A 385 34.28 9.08 15.56
CA SER A 385 33.83 10.40 15.97
C SER A 385 32.56 10.82 15.26
N LEU A 386 31.73 11.64 15.90
CA LEU A 386 30.56 12.32 15.30
C LEU A 386 30.95 13.58 14.50
N ALA A 387 32.17 14.06 14.62
CA ALA A 387 32.60 15.35 14.10
C ALA A 387 32.56 15.44 12.58
N GLU A 388 32.65 14.31 11.89
CA GLU A 388 32.66 14.24 10.42
C GLU A 388 31.26 14.34 9.78
N THR A 389 30.22 13.96 10.52
CA THR A 389 28.88 13.75 9.94
C THR A 389 27.76 14.47 10.68
N MET A 390 28.07 15.07 11.85
CA MET A 390 27.10 15.78 12.68
C MET A 390 27.56 17.21 12.95
N SER A 391 26.63 18.18 12.90
CA SER A 391 26.91 19.58 13.21
C SER A 391 27.44 19.74 14.65
N ALA A 392 28.39 20.65 14.86
CA ALA A 392 29.00 20.89 16.16
C ALA A 392 27.97 21.22 17.24
N TYR A 393 26.99 22.06 16.91
CA TYR A 393 25.89 22.42 17.80
C TYR A 393 25.11 21.21 18.32
N LEU A 394 24.80 20.25 17.45
CA LEU A 394 24.02 19.07 17.81
C LEU A 394 24.85 18.09 18.63
N ARG A 395 26.11 17.90 18.24
CA ARG A 395 27.07 17.06 18.97
C ARG A 395 27.27 17.53 20.41
N GLU A 396 27.54 18.82 20.64
CA GLU A 396 27.72 19.41 21.97
C GLU A 396 26.48 19.19 22.84
N ARG A 397 25.29 19.28 22.28
CA ARG A 397 24.05 19.01 23.02
C ARG A 397 23.87 17.54 23.38
N LEU A 398 24.23 16.62 22.48
CA LEU A 398 24.21 15.19 22.79
C LEU A 398 25.17 14.81 23.89
N GLU A 399 26.41 15.35 23.83
CA GLU A 399 27.45 15.11 24.80
C GLU A 399 27.12 15.72 26.19
N ALA A 400 26.32 16.78 26.23
CA ALA A 400 25.88 17.44 27.46
C ALA A 400 24.65 16.80 28.13
N ASP A 401 23.86 15.97 27.41
CA ASP A 401 22.65 15.37 27.97
C ASP A 401 23.00 14.07 28.74
N PRO A 402 22.82 14.02 30.10
CA PRO A 402 23.19 12.86 30.92
C PRO A 402 22.33 11.62 30.62
N ARG A 403 21.22 11.76 29.86
CA ARG A 403 20.36 10.66 29.43
C ARG A 403 20.77 10.07 28.10
N ILE A 404 21.85 10.56 27.48
CA ILE A 404 22.37 10.06 26.22
C ILE A 404 23.76 9.50 26.41
N THR A 405 24.00 8.28 25.96
CA THR A 405 25.35 7.69 25.89
C THR A 405 25.69 7.45 24.40
N ILE A 406 26.82 8.02 23.97
CA ILE A 406 27.34 7.87 22.61
C ILE A 406 28.38 6.74 22.60
N HIS A 407 28.15 5.72 21.81
CA HIS A 407 29.03 4.59 21.55
C HIS A 407 29.65 4.73 20.17
N THR A 408 30.89 5.28 20.11
CA THR A 408 31.64 5.38 18.84
C THR A 408 32.35 4.06 18.53
N GLY A 409 32.71 3.84 17.25
CA GLY A 409 33.32 2.59 16.79
C GLY A 409 32.44 1.36 17.02
N SER A 410 31.13 1.54 17.12
CA SER A 410 30.19 0.52 17.57
C SER A 410 29.23 0.10 16.49
N GLN A 411 28.87 -1.17 16.47
CA GLN A 411 27.96 -1.77 15.49
C GLN A 411 26.93 -2.66 16.19
N LEU A 412 25.72 -2.66 15.65
CA LEU A 412 24.66 -3.55 16.08
C LEU A 412 24.93 -4.96 15.52
N ASP A 413 24.89 -5.96 16.38
CA ASP A 413 25.23 -7.36 16.07
C ASP A 413 23.98 -8.22 15.93
N ARG A 414 23.02 -8.08 16.87
CA ARG A 414 21.86 -8.98 16.97
C ARG A 414 20.68 -8.30 17.64
N LEU A 415 19.49 -8.76 17.22
CA LEU A 415 18.20 -8.40 17.80
C LEU A 415 17.59 -9.62 18.49
N ASP A 416 17.15 -9.46 19.73
CA ASP A 416 16.54 -10.50 20.55
C ASP A 416 15.12 -10.06 20.97
N GLY A 417 14.18 -11.02 21.00
CA GLY A 417 12.78 -10.86 21.38
C GLY A 417 11.90 -11.88 20.67
N ASP A 418 10.67 -12.03 21.09
CA ASP A 418 9.70 -12.94 20.47
C ASP A 418 8.80 -12.19 19.46
N GLU A 419 7.68 -11.66 19.91
CA GLU A 419 6.73 -10.88 19.07
C GLU A 419 7.16 -9.41 18.90
N ARG A 420 8.03 -8.92 19.75
CA ARG A 420 8.59 -7.55 19.71
C ARG A 420 10.05 -7.55 20.14
N LEU A 421 10.72 -6.45 19.82
CA LEU A 421 12.10 -6.24 20.27
C LEU A 421 12.14 -6.11 21.79
N GLU A 422 13.06 -6.84 22.44
CA GLU A 422 13.29 -6.83 23.88
C GLU A 422 14.72 -6.46 24.22
N ARG A 423 15.66 -6.76 23.33
CA ARG A 423 17.10 -6.55 23.56
C ARG A 423 17.85 -6.40 22.26
N VAL A 424 18.93 -5.63 22.29
CA VAL A 424 19.94 -5.57 21.23
C VAL A 424 21.31 -5.93 21.77
N VAL A 425 22.12 -6.55 20.94
CA VAL A 425 23.54 -6.84 21.22
C VAL A 425 24.40 -5.97 20.30
N VAL A 426 25.35 -5.28 20.89
CA VAL A 426 26.22 -4.29 20.22
C VAL A 426 27.69 -4.70 20.41
N THR A 427 28.46 -4.69 19.34
CA THR A 427 29.91 -4.77 19.40
C THR A 427 30.49 -3.37 19.53
N THR A 428 31.26 -3.16 20.58
CA THR A 428 31.97 -1.90 20.87
C THR A 428 33.50 -2.13 20.91
N PRO A 429 34.33 -1.10 20.84
CA PRO A 429 35.77 -1.24 20.97
C PRO A 429 36.22 -1.89 22.31
N SER A 430 35.39 -1.77 23.35
CA SER A 430 35.65 -2.35 24.68
C SER A 430 35.06 -3.76 24.87
N GLY A 431 34.38 -4.30 23.88
CA GLY A 431 33.74 -5.62 23.94
C GLY A 431 32.25 -5.59 23.56
N ARG A 432 31.55 -6.63 23.96
CA ARG A 432 30.10 -6.73 23.69
C ARG A 432 29.28 -6.05 24.77
N LEU A 433 28.31 -5.24 24.34
CA LEU A 433 27.31 -4.58 25.16
C LEU A 433 25.95 -5.15 24.86
N SER A 434 25.16 -5.50 25.85
CA SER A 434 23.77 -5.91 25.74
C SER A 434 22.88 -4.82 26.34
N VAL A 435 21.92 -4.33 25.55
CA VAL A 435 20.98 -3.29 25.98
C VAL A 435 19.56 -3.85 25.94
N ASP A 436 18.92 -3.90 27.10
CA ASP A 436 17.48 -4.22 27.17
C ASP A 436 16.68 -3.02 26.70
N CYS A 437 16.12 -3.09 25.51
CA CYS A 437 15.41 -1.97 24.91
C CYS A 437 14.18 -2.45 24.11
N ARG A 438 13.15 -1.62 24.09
CA ARG A 438 11.92 -1.88 23.34
C ARG A 438 11.85 -1.13 22.01
N ALA A 439 12.82 -0.25 21.75
CA ALA A 439 12.84 0.52 20.52
C ALA A 439 14.27 0.72 20.00
N LEU A 440 14.45 0.42 18.75
CA LEU A 440 15.65 0.62 17.95
C LEU A 440 15.31 1.56 16.79
N PHE A 441 15.99 2.69 16.70
CA PHE A 441 15.83 3.67 15.64
C PHE A 441 17.01 3.57 14.66
N ILE A 442 16.75 3.18 13.43
CA ILE A 442 17.78 3.06 12.39
C ILE A 442 17.80 4.35 11.55
N MET A 443 18.74 5.24 11.88
CA MET A 443 18.88 6.59 11.32
C MET A 443 20.16 6.71 10.45
N ILE A 444 20.37 5.71 9.57
CA ILE A 444 21.57 5.62 8.71
C ILE A 444 21.34 6.19 7.30
N GLY A 445 20.26 6.95 7.14
CA GLY A 445 19.87 7.61 5.91
C GLY A 445 18.93 6.80 5.05
N ALA A 446 18.42 7.46 4.02
CA ALA A 446 17.56 6.90 3.00
C ALA A 446 18.19 7.07 1.62
N ALA A 447 17.83 6.24 0.69
CA ALA A 447 18.19 6.35 -0.72
C ALA A 447 16.92 6.58 -1.54
N PRO A 448 16.86 7.59 -2.39
CA PRO A 448 15.71 7.80 -3.28
C PRO A 448 15.67 6.74 -4.39
N ASN A 449 14.46 6.36 -4.81
CA ASN A 449 14.25 5.42 -5.89
C ASN A 449 14.24 6.16 -7.24
N THR A 450 15.42 6.49 -7.77
CA THR A 450 15.60 7.36 -8.95
C THR A 450 16.42 6.76 -10.09
N ASP A 451 16.95 5.55 -9.94
CA ASP A 451 17.84 4.91 -10.94
C ASP A 451 17.17 4.77 -12.32
N TRP A 452 15.86 4.53 -12.36
CA TRP A 452 15.05 4.39 -13.56
C TRP A 452 14.87 5.69 -14.37
N LEU A 453 15.21 6.85 -13.79
CA LEU A 453 15.10 8.16 -14.45
C LEU A 453 16.20 8.40 -15.49
N SER A 454 17.27 7.57 -15.50
CA SER A 454 18.28 7.48 -16.55
C SER A 454 18.90 8.82 -16.98
N GLY A 455 19.09 9.76 -16.05
CA GLY A 455 19.68 11.06 -16.32
C GLY A 455 18.74 12.07 -17.02
N LEU A 456 17.47 11.75 -17.18
CA LEU A 456 16.48 12.63 -17.83
C LEU A 456 16.15 13.86 -16.97
N VAL A 457 16.29 13.78 -15.65
CA VAL A 457 16.06 14.86 -14.69
C VAL A 457 17.30 15.11 -13.83
N GLU A 458 17.46 16.34 -13.36
CA GLU A 458 18.56 16.68 -12.46
C GLU A 458 18.32 16.07 -11.07
N LEU A 459 19.36 15.43 -10.54
CA LEU A 459 19.44 14.89 -9.19
C LEU A 459 20.44 15.70 -8.36
N ASP A 460 20.27 15.72 -7.05
CA ASP A 460 21.27 16.26 -6.12
C ASP A 460 22.41 15.25 -5.86
N GLY A 461 23.40 15.63 -5.04
CA GLY A 461 24.56 14.77 -4.73
C GLY A 461 24.21 13.50 -3.93
N HIS A 462 22.96 13.35 -3.48
CA HIS A 462 22.44 12.17 -2.78
C HIS A 462 21.46 11.35 -3.61
N GLY A 463 21.18 11.78 -4.85
CA GLY A 463 20.28 11.10 -5.78
C GLY A 463 18.82 11.56 -5.72
N PHE A 464 18.47 12.57 -4.92
CA PHE A 464 17.11 13.11 -4.85
C PHE A 464 16.80 14.01 -6.05
N VAL A 465 15.52 13.99 -6.50
CA VAL A 465 15.07 14.78 -7.64
C VAL A 465 15.02 16.27 -7.28
N ARG A 466 15.73 17.09 -8.01
CA ARG A 466 15.65 18.57 -7.92
C ARG A 466 14.40 19.09 -8.58
N THR A 467 13.70 20.01 -7.90
CA THR A 467 12.45 20.58 -8.40
C THR A 467 12.34 22.09 -8.16
N GLY A 468 11.42 22.74 -8.87
CA GLY A 468 11.08 24.14 -8.65
C GLY A 468 12.25 25.09 -8.84
N ALA A 469 12.48 25.95 -7.86
CA ALA A 469 13.54 26.96 -7.91
C ALA A 469 14.95 26.36 -8.06
N GLN A 470 15.18 25.12 -7.60
CA GLN A 470 16.48 24.44 -7.71
C GLN A 470 16.90 24.16 -9.17
N VAL A 471 15.92 24.10 -10.08
CA VAL A 471 16.10 23.86 -11.51
C VAL A 471 15.57 25.01 -12.37
N GLY A 472 15.22 26.14 -11.77
CA GLY A 472 14.65 27.30 -12.47
C GLY A 472 13.24 27.07 -13.02
N ALA A 473 12.51 26.07 -12.53
CA ALA A 473 11.17 25.76 -12.98
C ALA A 473 10.10 26.63 -12.27
N PRO A 474 8.99 26.98 -12.96
CA PRO A 474 7.96 27.88 -12.40
C PRO A 474 7.09 27.19 -11.32
N SER A 475 6.94 25.88 -11.37
CA SER A 475 6.17 25.08 -10.40
C SER A 475 7.09 24.40 -9.40
N SER A 476 6.70 24.42 -8.13
CA SER A 476 7.46 23.76 -7.05
C SER A 476 7.67 22.25 -7.26
N PHE A 477 6.88 21.61 -8.10
CA PHE A 477 6.95 20.17 -8.37
C PHE A 477 7.54 19.83 -9.75
N ALA A 478 7.76 20.83 -10.60
CA ALA A 478 8.37 20.61 -11.91
C ALA A 478 9.87 20.31 -11.77
N THR A 479 10.34 19.31 -12.53
CA THR A 479 11.76 18.94 -12.61
C THR A 479 12.46 19.76 -13.69
N SER A 480 13.75 19.47 -13.94
CA SER A 480 14.53 20.04 -15.06
C SER A 480 14.01 19.59 -16.44
N CYS A 481 13.20 18.53 -16.51
CA CYS A 481 12.58 18.05 -17.75
C CYS A 481 11.09 18.49 -17.80
N PRO A 482 10.71 19.40 -18.71
CA PRO A 482 9.30 19.81 -18.86
C PRO A 482 8.39 18.62 -19.15
N GLY A 483 7.29 18.48 -18.39
CA GLY A 483 6.36 17.34 -18.46
C GLY A 483 6.67 16.22 -17.47
N VAL A 484 7.82 16.29 -16.77
CA VAL A 484 8.14 15.41 -15.65
C VAL A 484 8.07 16.20 -14.35
N PHE A 485 7.30 15.67 -13.39
CA PHE A 485 7.09 16.26 -12.06
C PHE A 485 7.57 15.29 -10.99
N ALA A 486 7.86 15.80 -9.79
CA ALA A 486 8.18 14.95 -8.64
C ALA A 486 7.49 15.45 -7.36
N VAL A 487 7.02 14.52 -6.52
CA VAL A 487 6.35 14.79 -5.25
C VAL A 487 6.77 13.81 -4.16
N GLY A 488 6.60 14.21 -2.90
CA GLY A 488 6.96 13.37 -1.75
C GLY A 488 8.46 13.27 -1.51
N ASP A 489 8.85 12.22 -0.80
CA ASP A 489 10.21 12.06 -0.24
C ASP A 489 11.30 11.80 -1.30
N VAL A 490 10.94 11.54 -2.54
CA VAL A 490 11.91 11.42 -3.65
C VAL A 490 12.56 12.76 -4.02
N ARG A 491 11.96 13.88 -3.60
CA ARG A 491 12.45 15.23 -3.88
C ARG A 491 13.60 15.66 -2.97
N SER A 492 14.50 16.45 -3.53
CA SER A 492 15.52 17.16 -2.77
C SER A 492 14.90 18.31 -1.95
N GLY A 493 15.19 18.41 -0.65
CA GLY A 493 14.81 19.51 0.21
C GLY A 493 13.88 19.20 1.34
#